data_089854fd909536b2a829a2fa289c3a7b
#
_entry.id   089854fd909536b2a829a2fa289c3a7b
#
_cell.length_a   1.000
_cell.length_b   1.000
_cell.length_c   1.000
_cell.angle_alpha   90.00
_cell.angle_beta   90.00
_cell.angle_gamma   90.00
#
_symmetry.space_group_name_H-M   'P 1'
#
loop_
_entity.id
_entity.type
_entity.pdbx_description
1 polymer ?
#
loop_
_entity_poly.entity_id
_entity_poly.type
_entity_poly.pdbx_seq_one_letter_code
_entity_poly.pdbx_strand_id
1 'polypeptide(L)'
;MVLRLKITLAFAATAIMAVLVSFVLAAMIQGTLLAAVLAMIIAGALGAGIGYVFGGALAHALTDLNDVILRFIKWDMDGKVPHAARADEVGDIAKALKAFQNDAIKWSESHKSEQDSQVQGRLASQQRTEELIHQFRGSIAGILGAFADSARSMDETARSLSTLASDTNERVGVVASASDEASANVQTVAATAEELAVSVGEIGTRVSTASRIVSQVTENARTANLKVAGLASATQRIGDVVSLIQDVAAQTNLLALNATIEAARAGEAGRGFAVVASEVKTLADQTAKATDDIKHQIAAIQNSTNGAVEAMQSIVTTMGEVNRNTQEIAGAVQQQSAATSEISHSVRQAARGTEDVVAHMPGVTKAVDETSQSATQMLQVSRDLSRQAEQLRHTVENFLRQVAAADTLKRAS
;
A
#
# COMPACT_ATOMS: atom_id res chain seq x y z
N MET A 1 -27.44 14.38 -37.27
CA MET A 1 -26.03 13.93 -37.27
C MET A 1 -25.22 14.57 -36.14
N VAL A 2 -25.34 15.88 -35.88
CA VAL A 2 -24.60 16.63 -34.86
C VAL A 2 -25.07 16.30 -33.43
N LEU A 3 -26.36 16.10 -33.17
CA LEU A 3 -26.89 15.68 -31.87
C LEU A 3 -26.46 14.23 -31.56
N ARG A 4 -26.53 13.33 -32.57
CA ARG A 4 -25.97 11.97 -32.43
C ARG A 4 -24.49 12.04 -32.12
N LEU A 5 -23.73 12.94 -32.76
CA LEU A 5 -22.31 13.12 -32.46
C LEU A 5 -22.08 13.68 -31.04
N LYS A 6 -22.94 14.63 -30.62
CA LYS A 6 -22.87 15.20 -29.27
C LYS A 6 -23.30 14.19 -28.19
N ILE A 7 -24.34 13.39 -28.48
CA ILE A 7 -24.76 12.29 -27.61
C ILE A 7 -23.68 11.19 -27.60
N THR A 8 -23.08 10.87 -28.76
CA THR A 8 -21.98 9.91 -28.82
C THR A 8 -20.73 10.43 -28.09
N LEU A 9 -20.47 11.74 -28.14
CA LEU A 9 -19.41 12.38 -27.35
C LEU A 9 -19.72 12.38 -25.85
N ALA A 10 -20.99 12.58 -25.46
CA ALA A 10 -21.41 12.42 -24.06
C ALA A 10 -21.32 10.97 -23.59
N PHE A 11 -21.71 10.00 -24.44
CA PHE A 11 -21.51 8.57 -24.19
C PHE A 11 -20.02 8.18 -24.18
N ALA A 12 -19.21 8.76 -25.07
CA ALA A 12 -17.77 8.57 -25.07
C ALA A 12 -17.15 9.17 -23.79
N ALA A 13 -17.63 10.33 -23.33
CA ALA A 13 -17.21 10.93 -22.08
C ALA A 13 -17.60 10.05 -20.86
N THR A 14 -18.81 9.45 -20.87
CA THR A 14 -19.23 8.50 -19.82
C THR A 14 -18.47 7.17 -19.91
N ALA A 15 -18.13 6.70 -21.13
CA ALA A 15 -17.26 5.53 -21.31
C ALA A 15 -15.83 5.82 -20.86
N ILE A 16 -15.29 6.99 -21.16
CA ILE A 16 -14.00 7.47 -20.65
C ILE A 16 -14.03 7.58 -19.12
N MET A 17 -15.15 8.05 -18.56
CA MET A 17 -15.40 8.04 -17.12
C MET A 17 -15.37 6.63 -16.53
N ALA A 18 -16.05 5.68 -17.16
CA ALA A 18 -16.03 4.28 -16.70
C ALA A 18 -14.63 3.66 -16.78
N VAL A 19 -13.86 4.00 -17.83
CA VAL A 19 -12.44 3.59 -17.97
C VAL A 19 -11.56 4.29 -16.94
N LEU A 20 -11.79 5.57 -16.65
CA LEU A 20 -11.10 6.31 -15.58
C LEU A 20 -11.41 5.73 -14.20
N VAL A 21 -12.67 5.39 -13.94
CA VAL A 21 -13.07 4.70 -12.68
C VAL A 21 -12.42 3.33 -12.57
N SER A 22 -12.35 2.57 -13.68
CA SER A 22 -11.65 1.28 -13.73
C SER A 22 -10.16 1.43 -13.52
N PHE A 23 -9.55 2.49 -14.07
CA PHE A 23 -8.13 2.83 -13.88
C PHE A 23 -7.86 3.28 -12.45
N VAL A 24 -8.78 4.03 -11.85
CA VAL A 24 -8.75 4.43 -10.43
C VAL A 24 -8.81 3.20 -9.53
N LEU A 25 -9.70 2.24 -9.84
CA LEU A 25 -9.79 0.97 -9.11
C LEU A 25 -8.49 0.16 -9.23
N ALA A 26 -7.91 0.10 -10.43
CA ALA A 26 -6.63 -0.56 -10.68
C ALA A 26 -5.46 0.16 -9.98
N ALA A 27 -5.46 1.48 -9.95
CA ALA A 27 -4.46 2.30 -9.24
C ALA A 27 -4.56 2.17 -7.71
N MET A 28 -5.77 1.97 -7.17
CA MET A 28 -5.98 1.65 -5.75
C MET A 28 -5.38 0.29 -5.37
N ILE A 29 -5.45 -0.70 -6.27
CA ILE A 29 -4.86 -2.04 -6.08
C ILE A 29 -3.32 -1.95 -6.09
N GLN A 30 -2.74 -0.97 -6.81
CA GLN A 30 -1.29 -0.78 -6.92
C GLN A 30 -0.69 0.23 -5.91
N GLY A 31 -1.48 0.73 -4.95
CA GLY A 31 -1.00 1.60 -3.88
C GLY A 31 -0.82 3.09 -4.24
N THR A 32 -1.32 3.54 -5.40
CA THR A 32 -1.23 4.94 -5.84
C THR A 32 -2.55 5.70 -5.58
N LEU A 33 -2.94 5.76 -4.30
CA LEU A 33 -4.21 6.35 -3.84
C LEU A 33 -4.45 7.80 -4.32
N LEU A 34 -3.39 8.61 -4.40
CA LEU A 34 -3.52 10.01 -4.81
C LEU A 34 -4.01 10.17 -6.26
N ALA A 35 -3.55 9.32 -7.16
CA ALA A 35 -3.97 9.32 -8.56
C ALA A 35 -5.43 8.87 -8.72
N ALA A 36 -5.88 7.93 -7.87
CA ALA A 36 -7.24 7.44 -7.86
C ALA A 36 -8.27 8.51 -7.43
N VAL A 37 -7.95 9.25 -6.37
CA VAL A 37 -8.80 10.34 -5.84
C VAL A 37 -8.88 11.50 -6.83
N LEU A 38 -7.76 11.90 -7.43
CA LEU A 38 -7.74 12.98 -8.42
C LEU A 38 -8.57 12.65 -9.67
N ALA A 39 -8.49 11.42 -10.15
CA ALA A 39 -9.27 10.97 -11.30
C ALA A 39 -10.77 10.90 -11.00
N MET A 40 -11.20 10.55 -9.78
CA MET A 40 -12.60 10.53 -9.36
C MET A 40 -13.20 11.94 -9.26
N ILE A 41 -12.45 12.92 -8.75
CA ILE A 41 -12.88 14.33 -8.68
C ILE A 41 -13.05 14.92 -10.08
N ILE A 42 -12.10 14.68 -10.98
CA ILE A 42 -12.16 15.16 -12.37
C ILE A 42 -13.34 14.51 -13.10
N ALA A 43 -13.59 13.24 -12.88
CA ALA A 43 -14.69 12.50 -13.47
C ALA A 43 -16.06 13.01 -13.01
N GLY A 44 -16.23 13.29 -11.73
CA GLY A 44 -17.45 13.88 -11.16
C GLY A 44 -17.74 15.29 -11.68
N ALA A 45 -16.74 16.14 -11.73
CA ALA A 45 -16.86 17.52 -12.23
C ALA A 45 -17.21 17.57 -13.74
N LEU A 46 -16.63 16.69 -14.55
CA LEU A 46 -16.95 16.58 -15.98
C LEU A 46 -18.38 16.07 -16.22
N GLY A 47 -18.85 15.08 -15.46
CA GLY A 47 -20.21 14.55 -15.55
C GLY A 47 -21.29 15.59 -15.21
N ALA A 48 -21.10 16.34 -14.13
CA ALA A 48 -22.00 17.41 -13.70
C ALA A 48 -22.04 18.58 -14.70
N GLY A 49 -20.90 19.01 -15.22
CA GLY A 49 -20.81 20.09 -16.20
C GLY A 49 -21.51 19.77 -17.52
N ILE A 50 -21.38 18.54 -18.00
CA ILE A 50 -22.00 18.08 -19.25
C ILE A 50 -23.54 18.04 -19.11
N GLY A 51 -24.08 17.51 -18.00
CA GLY A 51 -25.52 17.45 -17.75
C GLY A 51 -26.22 18.84 -17.71
N TYR A 52 -25.59 19.80 -17.04
CA TYR A 52 -26.13 21.17 -16.89
C TYR A 52 -26.14 21.95 -18.19
N VAL A 53 -25.07 21.90 -18.97
CA VAL A 53 -24.95 22.65 -20.24
C VAL A 53 -25.86 22.07 -21.33
N PHE A 54 -26.00 20.74 -21.40
CA PHE A 54 -26.82 20.09 -22.43
C PHE A 54 -28.31 20.17 -22.15
N GLY A 55 -28.75 19.99 -20.90
CA GLY A 55 -30.18 20.03 -20.56
C GLY A 55 -30.81 21.40 -20.74
N GLY A 56 -30.15 22.46 -20.29
CA GLY A 56 -30.68 23.83 -20.39
C GLY A 56 -30.80 24.38 -21.82
N ALA A 57 -29.78 24.12 -22.64
CA ALA A 57 -29.75 24.62 -24.03
C ALA A 57 -30.77 23.92 -24.94
N LEU A 58 -31.12 22.66 -24.65
CA LEU A 58 -32.08 21.89 -25.43
C LEU A 58 -33.52 22.26 -25.04
N ALA A 59 -33.82 22.42 -23.75
CA ALA A 59 -35.11 22.82 -23.23
C ALA A 59 -35.54 24.20 -23.77
N HIS A 60 -34.63 25.17 -23.78
CA HIS A 60 -34.92 26.51 -24.32
C HIS A 60 -35.25 26.47 -25.81
N ALA A 61 -34.48 25.73 -26.60
CA ALA A 61 -34.68 25.66 -28.02
C ALA A 61 -36.01 24.98 -28.42
N LEU A 62 -36.44 23.97 -27.64
CA LEU A 62 -37.76 23.34 -27.85
C LEU A 62 -38.91 24.27 -27.45
N THR A 63 -38.76 25.08 -26.42
CA THR A 63 -39.76 26.08 -26.02
C THR A 63 -39.92 27.13 -27.13
N ASP A 64 -38.85 27.64 -27.71
CA ASP A 64 -38.86 28.61 -28.80
C ASP A 64 -39.56 28.06 -30.06
N LEU A 65 -39.34 26.79 -30.39
CA LEU A 65 -39.97 26.11 -31.53
C LEU A 65 -41.47 25.87 -31.28
N ASN A 66 -41.83 25.53 -30.04
CA ASN A 66 -43.23 25.42 -29.63
C ASN A 66 -43.97 26.76 -29.81
N ASP A 67 -43.36 27.89 -29.44
CA ASP A 67 -43.94 29.24 -29.66
C ASP A 67 -44.13 29.58 -31.14
N VAL A 68 -43.21 29.13 -32.00
CA VAL A 68 -43.36 29.26 -33.46
C VAL A 68 -44.58 28.48 -33.96
N ILE A 69 -44.75 27.22 -33.50
CA ILE A 69 -45.88 26.38 -33.88
C ILE A 69 -47.21 27.02 -33.41
N LEU A 70 -47.23 27.55 -32.18
CA LEU A 70 -48.41 28.25 -31.64
C LEU A 70 -48.77 29.51 -32.46
N ARG A 71 -47.77 30.23 -32.99
CA ARG A 71 -48.01 31.37 -33.94
C ARG A 71 -48.53 30.84 -35.27
N PHE A 72 -48.00 29.76 -35.82
CA PHE A 72 -48.49 29.15 -37.07
C PHE A 72 -49.93 28.66 -36.96
N ILE A 73 -50.38 28.22 -35.79
CA ILE A 73 -51.77 27.89 -35.48
C ILE A 73 -52.69 29.14 -35.68
N LYS A 74 -52.17 30.33 -35.37
CA LYS A 74 -52.91 31.62 -35.54
C LYS A 74 -52.74 32.23 -36.92
N TRP A 75 -52.15 31.49 -37.91
CA TRP A 75 -51.83 32.00 -39.26
C TRP A 75 -50.87 33.19 -39.25
N ASP A 76 -50.13 33.44 -38.18
CA ASP A 76 -49.08 34.45 -38.13
C ASP A 76 -47.81 33.89 -38.72
N MET A 77 -47.67 34.06 -40.08
CA MET A 77 -46.54 33.55 -40.86
C MET A 77 -45.41 34.57 -41.00
N ASP A 78 -45.54 35.79 -40.45
CA ASP A 78 -44.58 36.88 -40.66
C ASP A 78 -43.33 36.78 -39.72
N GLY A 79 -43.33 35.88 -38.76
CA GLY A 79 -42.27 35.76 -37.79
C GLY A 79 -41.08 34.90 -38.27
N LYS A 80 -39.85 35.27 -37.83
CA LYS A 80 -38.68 34.43 -38.11
C LYS A 80 -38.77 33.13 -37.30
N VAL A 81 -38.44 32.02 -37.93
CA VAL A 81 -38.27 30.74 -37.25
C VAL A 81 -36.89 30.72 -36.60
N PRO A 82 -36.79 30.76 -35.27
CA PRO A 82 -35.50 30.71 -34.58
C PRO A 82 -34.84 29.37 -34.79
N HIS A 83 -33.56 29.30 -34.54
CA HIS A 83 -32.75 28.07 -34.57
C HIS A 83 -32.59 27.39 -35.95
N ALA A 84 -33.09 27.96 -37.06
CA ALA A 84 -32.94 27.39 -38.40
C ALA A 84 -31.49 27.32 -38.90
N ALA A 85 -30.54 28.04 -38.26
CA ALA A 85 -29.12 28.00 -38.56
C ALA A 85 -28.37 26.91 -37.80
N ARG A 86 -29.04 26.19 -36.90
CA ARG A 86 -28.38 25.07 -36.13
C ARG A 86 -28.13 23.88 -37.06
N ALA A 87 -27.06 23.16 -36.75
CA ALA A 87 -26.64 21.95 -37.49
C ALA A 87 -27.03 20.66 -36.77
N ASP A 88 -27.97 20.72 -35.80
CA ASP A 88 -28.48 19.61 -35.04
C ASP A 88 -29.97 19.32 -35.38
N GLU A 89 -30.56 18.32 -34.77
CA GLU A 89 -31.92 17.87 -34.99
C GLU A 89 -32.96 18.96 -34.65
N VAL A 90 -32.67 19.86 -33.70
CA VAL A 90 -33.48 21.04 -33.44
C VAL A 90 -33.44 21.99 -34.63
N GLY A 91 -32.29 22.14 -35.26
CA GLY A 91 -32.12 22.88 -36.50
C GLY A 91 -32.90 22.26 -37.68
N ASP A 92 -33.00 20.94 -37.70
CA ASP A 92 -33.76 20.25 -38.75
C ASP A 92 -35.27 20.43 -38.58
N ILE A 93 -35.78 20.47 -37.34
CA ILE A 93 -37.17 20.89 -37.04
C ILE A 93 -37.38 22.35 -37.47
N ALA A 94 -36.49 23.25 -37.09
CA ALA A 94 -36.60 24.66 -37.43
C ALA A 94 -36.53 24.88 -38.96
N LYS A 95 -35.71 24.13 -39.69
CA LYS A 95 -35.64 24.15 -41.17
C LYS A 95 -36.94 23.63 -41.78
N ALA A 96 -37.51 22.55 -41.24
CA ALA A 96 -38.79 22.01 -41.67
C ALA A 96 -39.94 23.03 -41.44
N LEU A 97 -39.95 23.69 -40.26
CA LEU A 97 -40.88 24.75 -39.96
C LEU A 97 -40.73 25.96 -40.91
N LYS A 98 -39.49 26.35 -41.23
CA LYS A 98 -39.17 27.42 -42.15
C LYS A 98 -39.58 27.08 -43.60
N ALA A 99 -39.35 25.83 -44.01
CA ALA A 99 -39.81 25.35 -45.32
C ALA A 99 -41.36 25.41 -45.41
N PHE A 100 -42.04 24.95 -44.36
CA PHE A 100 -43.50 25.05 -44.25
C PHE A 100 -43.98 26.49 -44.31
N GLN A 101 -43.36 27.43 -43.58
CA GLN A 101 -43.65 28.86 -43.63
C GLN A 101 -43.51 29.42 -45.05
N ASN A 102 -42.41 29.13 -45.73
CA ASN A 102 -42.14 29.61 -47.10
C ASN A 102 -43.14 29.06 -48.11
N ASP A 103 -43.51 27.78 -47.98
CA ASP A 103 -44.48 27.16 -48.88
C ASP A 103 -45.94 27.70 -48.62
N ALA A 104 -46.28 27.95 -47.36
CA ALA A 104 -47.57 28.58 -47.02
C ALA A 104 -47.72 30.03 -47.53
N ILE A 105 -46.59 30.81 -47.49
CA ILE A 105 -46.54 32.18 -48.03
C ILE A 105 -46.67 32.15 -49.57
N LYS A 106 -45.89 31.26 -50.24
CA LYS A 106 -45.98 31.11 -51.71
C LYS A 106 -47.38 30.70 -52.19
N TRP A 107 -48.04 29.85 -51.38
CA TRP A 107 -49.44 29.45 -51.67
C TRP A 107 -50.43 30.63 -51.58
N SER A 108 -50.21 31.53 -50.64
CA SER A 108 -51.02 32.77 -50.45
C SER A 108 -50.87 33.77 -51.62
N GLU A 109 -49.66 33.91 -52.15
CA GLU A 109 -49.35 34.82 -53.24
C GLU A 109 -49.81 34.35 -54.63
N SER A 110 -49.81 33.00 -54.85
CA SER A 110 -50.11 32.37 -56.15
C SER A 110 -51.63 32.40 -56.48
N HIS A 111 -52.48 32.71 -55.52
CA HIS A 111 -53.94 32.60 -55.67
C HIS A 111 -54.66 33.86 -56.18
N LYS A 112 -53.95 34.87 -56.57
CA LYS A 112 -54.56 36.15 -57.06
C LYS A 112 -54.78 36.24 -58.58
N SER A 113 -54.34 35.21 -59.32
CA SER A 113 -54.47 35.21 -60.78
C SER A 113 -54.97 33.85 -61.28
N GLU A 114 -56.08 33.85 -61.93
CA GLU A 114 -56.72 32.81 -62.72
C GLU A 114 -57.90 32.05 -62.08
N GLN A 115 -59.07 32.50 -62.46
CA GLN A 115 -60.36 31.91 -62.07
C GLN A 115 -60.79 30.68 -62.93
N ASP A 116 -60.03 30.25 -63.92
CA ASP A 116 -60.42 29.13 -64.86
C ASP A 116 -59.62 27.88 -64.79
N SER A 117 -58.50 27.84 -64.05
CA SER A 117 -57.77 26.61 -63.73
C SER A 117 -58.15 25.93 -62.41
N GLN A 118 -59.25 26.39 -61.82
CA GLN A 118 -59.56 26.24 -60.38
C GLN A 118 -59.89 24.81 -59.91
N VAL A 119 -60.32 23.89 -60.77
CA VAL A 119 -60.77 22.59 -60.34
C VAL A 119 -59.58 21.60 -60.31
N GLN A 120 -58.75 21.63 -61.36
CA GLN A 120 -57.55 20.75 -61.37
C GLN A 120 -56.45 21.27 -60.42
N GLY A 121 -56.25 22.58 -60.37
CA GLY A 121 -55.34 23.20 -59.42
C GLY A 121 -55.73 22.99 -57.94
N ARG A 122 -57.04 22.94 -57.65
CA ARG A 122 -57.54 22.63 -56.28
C ARG A 122 -57.26 21.21 -55.89
N LEU A 123 -57.49 20.20 -56.77
CA LEU A 123 -57.16 18.79 -56.46
C LEU A 123 -55.67 18.54 -56.30
N ALA A 124 -54.86 19.13 -57.19
CA ALA A 124 -53.40 19.03 -57.07
C ALA A 124 -52.85 19.76 -55.82
N SER A 125 -53.44 20.92 -55.51
CA SER A 125 -53.12 21.67 -54.26
C SER A 125 -53.52 20.91 -53.02
N GLN A 126 -54.66 20.21 -53.04
CA GLN A 126 -55.11 19.32 -51.96
C GLN A 126 -54.16 18.13 -51.72
N GLN A 127 -53.85 17.42 -52.77
CA GLN A 127 -52.95 16.31 -52.70
C GLN A 127 -51.57 16.75 -52.16
N ARG A 128 -51.12 17.92 -52.61
CA ARG A 128 -49.82 18.48 -52.19
C ARG A 128 -49.84 18.91 -50.71
N THR A 129 -50.99 19.51 -50.25
CA THR A 129 -51.17 19.87 -48.86
C THR A 129 -51.27 18.65 -47.95
N GLU A 130 -52.03 17.62 -48.39
CA GLU A 130 -52.12 16.36 -47.66
C GLU A 130 -50.76 15.63 -47.60
N GLU A 131 -50.01 15.64 -48.70
CA GLU A 131 -48.66 15.06 -48.75
C GLU A 131 -47.66 15.82 -47.87
N LEU A 132 -47.73 17.18 -47.88
CA LEU A 132 -46.91 18.01 -46.98
C LEU A 132 -47.26 17.78 -45.51
N ILE A 133 -48.57 17.71 -45.19
CA ILE A 133 -49.04 17.39 -43.84
C ILE A 133 -48.56 16.00 -43.43
N HIS A 134 -48.60 15.01 -44.35
CA HIS A 134 -48.17 13.65 -44.07
C HIS A 134 -46.64 13.56 -43.87
N GLN A 135 -45.86 14.26 -44.71
CA GLN A 135 -44.39 14.31 -44.59
C GLN A 135 -43.99 15.07 -43.33
N PHE A 136 -44.62 16.22 -43.05
CA PHE A 136 -44.37 16.98 -41.83
C PHE A 136 -44.70 16.16 -40.58
N ARG A 137 -45.87 15.49 -40.57
CA ARG A 137 -46.28 14.60 -39.47
C ARG A 137 -45.28 13.46 -39.25
N GLY A 138 -44.80 12.83 -40.35
CA GLY A 138 -43.82 11.77 -40.27
C GLY A 138 -42.49 12.25 -39.72
N SER A 139 -42.01 13.41 -40.19
CA SER A 139 -40.74 13.99 -39.74
C SER A 139 -40.80 14.38 -38.26
N ILE A 140 -41.86 15.07 -37.84
CA ILE A 140 -42.03 15.44 -36.41
C ILE A 140 -42.19 14.22 -35.53
N ALA A 141 -42.97 13.22 -35.95
CA ALA A 141 -43.12 11.98 -35.17
C ALA A 141 -41.76 11.27 -34.97
N GLY A 142 -40.94 11.23 -36.05
CA GLY A 142 -39.60 10.62 -35.94
C GLY A 142 -38.66 11.38 -34.99
N ILE A 143 -38.68 12.72 -35.04
CA ILE A 143 -37.85 13.56 -34.20
C ILE A 143 -38.30 13.46 -32.73
N LEU A 144 -39.61 13.56 -32.47
CA LEU A 144 -40.14 13.42 -31.12
C LEU A 144 -39.90 12.02 -30.52
N GLY A 145 -39.93 10.97 -31.38
CA GLY A 145 -39.53 9.65 -30.99
C GLY A 145 -38.05 9.60 -30.52
N ALA A 146 -37.15 10.21 -31.29
CA ALA A 146 -35.74 10.31 -30.94
C ALA A 146 -35.50 11.09 -29.64
N PHE A 147 -36.31 12.16 -29.38
CA PHE A 147 -36.27 12.88 -28.12
C PHE A 147 -36.71 12.00 -26.93
N ALA A 148 -37.84 11.30 -27.10
CA ALA A 148 -38.34 10.39 -26.06
C ALA A 148 -37.35 9.28 -25.73
N ASP A 149 -36.67 8.73 -26.74
CA ASP A 149 -35.64 7.72 -26.54
C ASP A 149 -34.40 8.31 -25.88
N SER A 150 -34.00 9.52 -26.26
CA SER A 150 -32.88 10.21 -25.59
C SER A 150 -33.21 10.51 -24.12
N ALA A 151 -34.42 10.97 -23.84
CA ALA A 151 -34.85 11.20 -22.47
C ALA A 151 -34.86 9.91 -21.65
N ARG A 152 -35.34 8.80 -22.22
CA ARG A 152 -35.31 7.49 -21.54
C ARG A 152 -33.88 7.08 -21.25
N SER A 153 -32.97 7.19 -22.20
CA SER A 153 -31.55 6.87 -22.01
C SER A 153 -30.90 7.74 -20.93
N MET A 154 -31.27 9.02 -20.86
CA MET A 154 -30.83 9.91 -19.77
C MET A 154 -31.38 9.47 -18.40
N ASP A 155 -32.67 9.07 -18.32
CA ASP A 155 -33.26 8.54 -17.08
C ASP A 155 -32.52 7.29 -16.58
N GLU A 156 -32.24 6.35 -17.50
CA GLU A 156 -31.51 5.13 -17.19
C GLU A 156 -30.08 5.42 -16.73
N THR A 157 -29.39 6.32 -17.42
CA THR A 157 -28.03 6.75 -17.05
C THR A 157 -28.01 7.41 -15.67
N ALA A 158 -28.96 8.29 -15.41
CA ALA A 158 -29.06 8.98 -14.13
C ALA A 158 -29.35 8.01 -12.97
N ARG A 159 -30.22 7.02 -13.19
CA ARG A 159 -30.47 5.95 -12.19
C ARG A 159 -29.20 5.14 -11.92
N SER A 160 -28.48 4.77 -12.98
CA SER A 160 -27.21 4.07 -12.85
C SER A 160 -26.17 4.86 -12.08
N LEU A 161 -26.05 6.18 -12.37
CA LEU A 161 -25.17 7.07 -11.63
C LEU A 161 -25.55 7.19 -10.15
N SER A 162 -26.85 7.27 -9.85
CA SER A 162 -27.34 7.31 -8.47
C SER A 162 -27.01 6.04 -7.70
N THR A 163 -27.17 4.87 -8.33
CA THR A 163 -26.80 3.58 -7.74
C THR A 163 -25.29 3.51 -7.53
N LEU A 164 -24.52 3.91 -8.54
CA LEU A 164 -23.06 3.92 -8.45
C LEU A 164 -22.55 4.86 -7.34
N ALA A 165 -23.17 6.02 -7.19
CA ALA A 165 -22.85 6.95 -6.10
C ALA A 165 -23.15 6.30 -4.74
N SER A 166 -24.30 5.64 -4.59
CA SER A 166 -24.64 4.93 -3.35
C SER A 166 -23.65 3.81 -3.02
N ASP A 167 -23.32 2.97 -3.99
CA ASP A 167 -22.35 1.88 -3.81
C ASP A 167 -20.95 2.43 -3.49
N THR A 168 -20.57 3.54 -4.12
CA THR A 168 -19.28 4.18 -3.85
C THR A 168 -19.22 4.72 -2.44
N ASN A 169 -20.32 5.34 -1.96
CA ASN A 169 -20.40 5.84 -0.60
C ASN A 169 -20.29 4.72 0.45
N GLU A 170 -20.93 3.58 0.21
CA GLU A 170 -20.76 2.39 1.06
C GLU A 170 -19.31 1.92 1.09
N ARG A 171 -18.67 1.85 -0.08
CA ARG A 171 -17.25 1.46 -0.18
C ARG A 171 -16.31 2.44 0.52
N VAL A 172 -16.62 3.74 0.48
CA VAL A 172 -15.89 4.77 1.25
C VAL A 172 -15.95 4.46 2.74
N GLY A 173 -17.12 4.09 3.26
CA GLY A 173 -17.28 3.66 4.65
C GLY A 173 -16.44 2.44 5.00
N VAL A 174 -16.40 1.44 4.12
CA VAL A 174 -15.56 0.24 4.30
C VAL A 174 -14.07 0.60 4.30
N VAL A 175 -13.63 1.46 3.36
CA VAL A 175 -12.23 1.90 3.29
C VAL A 175 -11.84 2.69 4.53
N ALA A 176 -12.71 3.58 5.03
CA ALA A 176 -12.47 4.33 6.25
C ALA A 176 -12.27 3.38 7.45
N SER A 177 -13.19 2.43 7.63
CA SER A 177 -13.08 1.43 8.72
C SER A 177 -11.84 0.56 8.61
N ALA A 178 -11.47 0.12 7.41
CA ALA A 178 -10.26 -0.66 7.18
C ALA A 178 -8.99 0.18 7.44
N SER A 179 -9.02 1.48 7.15
CA SER A 179 -7.91 2.39 7.42
C SER A 179 -7.75 2.64 8.92
N ASP A 180 -8.85 2.76 9.67
CA ASP A 180 -8.82 2.88 11.13
C ASP A 180 -8.22 1.61 11.76
N GLU A 181 -8.62 0.43 11.30
CA GLU A 181 -8.06 -0.84 11.75
C GLU A 181 -6.56 -0.95 11.39
N ALA A 182 -6.19 -0.56 10.17
CA ALA A 182 -4.79 -0.52 9.74
C ALA A 182 -3.97 0.43 10.61
N SER A 183 -4.51 1.61 10.96
CA SER A 183 -3.87 2.57 11.85
C SER A 183 -3.62 1.99 13.25
N ALA A 184 -4.61 1.30 13.82
CA ALA A 184 -4.46 0.62 15.12
C ALA A 184 -3.39 -0.49 15.07
N ASN A 185 -3.36 -1.27 13.99
CA ASN A 185 -2.35 -2.30 13.76
C ASN A 185 -0.94 -1.70 13.62
N VAL A 186 -0.81 -0.61 12.86
CA VAL A 186 0.45 0.12 12.70
C VAL A 186 0.95 0.66 14.03
N GLN A 187 0.07 1.21 14.88
CA GLN A 187 0.43 1.66 16.23
C GLN A 187 0.92 0.50 17.11
N THR A 188 0.27 -0.65 17.02
CA THR A 188 0.69 -1.86 17.74
C THR A 188 2.07 -2.33 17.30
N VAL A 189 2.33 -2.36 15.98
CA VAL A 189 3.65 -2.72 15.44
C VAL A 189 4.71 -1.69 15.84
N ALA A 190 4.36 -0.39 15.88
CA ALA A 190 5.25 0.66 16.34
C ALA A 190 5.70 0.43 17.79
N ALA A 191 4.75 0.18 18.69
CA ALA A 191 5.04 -0.12 20.09
C ALA A 191 5.92 -1.37 20.25
N THR A 192 5.61 -2.44 19.49
CA THR A 192 6.41 -3.66 19.51
C THR A 192 7.84 -3.43 18.98
N ALA A 193 7.99 -2.59 17.94
CA ALA A 193 9.31 -2.24 17.42
C ALA A 193 10.13 -1.42 18.43
N GLU A 194 9.49 -0.53 19.19
CA GLU A 194 10.15 0.19 20.27
C GLU A 194 10.59 -0.74 21.41
N GLU A 195 9.73 -1.68 21.82
CA GLU A 195 10.09 -2.70 22.81
C GLU A 195 11.24 -3.58 22.33
N LEU A 196 11.24 -3.97 21.04
CA LEU A 196 12.33 -4.70 20.43
C LEU A 196 13.62 -3.89 20.44
N ALA A 197 13.58 -2.60 20.13
CA ALA A 197 14.76 -1.74 20.16
C ALA A 197 15.40 -1.68 21.56
N VAL A 198 14.56 -1.57 22.59
CA VAL A 198 15.02 -1.61 24.00
C VAL A 198 15.63 -2.97 24.32
N SER A 199 14.97 -4.06 23.96
CA SER A 199 15.44 -5.42 24.22
C SER A 199 16.78 -5.70 23.52
N VAL A 200 16.92 -5.31 22.25
CA VAL A 200 18.17 -5.42 21.49
C VAL A 200 19.28 -4.59 22.13
N GLY A 201 18.98 -3.39 22.63
CA GLY A 201 19.91 -2.55 23.38
C GLY A 201 20.39 -3.21 24.67
N GLU A 202 19.48 -3.85 25.42
CA GLU A 202 19.82 -4.60 26.64
C GLU A 202 20.71 -5.82 26.31
N ILE A 203 20.38 -6.58 25.24
CA ILE A 203 21.21 -7.69 24.77
C ILE A 203 22.61 -7.18 24.43
N GLY A 204 22.72 -6.06 23.71
CA GLY A 204 24.01 -5.44 23.38
C GLY A 204 24.85 -5.12 24.63
N THR A 205 24.21 -4.58 25.66
CA THR A 205 24.86 -4.30 26.92
C THR A 205 25.33 -5.56 27.62
N ARG A 206 24.51 -6.62 27.63
CA ARG A 206 24.87 -7.93 28.20
C ARG A 206 26.02 -8.59 27.47
N VAL A 207 26.02 -8.53 26.13
CA VAL A 207 27.09 -9.05 25.26
C VAL A 207 28.42 -8.32 25.55
N SER A 208 28.38 -6.99 25.63
CA SER A 208 29.56 -6.19 26.00
C SER A 208 30.09 -6.58 27.38
N THR A 209 29.23 -6.79 28.35
CA THR A 209 29.58 -7.23 29.68
C THR A 209 30.18 -8.62 29.64
N ALA A 210 29.61 -9.57 28.89
CA ALA A 210 30.14 -10.91 28.70
C ALA A 210 31.55 -10.88 28.09
N SER A 211 31.77 -10.07 27.05
CA SER A 211 33.09 -9.91 26.42
C SER A 211 34.14 -9.41 27.40
N ARG A 212 33.79 -8.46 28.25
CA ARG A 212 34.69 -7.97 29.32
C ARG A 212 35.02 -9.06 30.34
N ILE A 213 34.01 -9.85 30.76
CA ILE A 213 34.19 -10.95 31.71
C ILE A 213 35.11 -12.02 31.07
N VAL A 214 34.88 -12.41 29.81
CA VAL A 214 35.71 -13.37 29.08
C VAL A 214 37.15 -12.90 29.02
N SER A 215 37.38 -11.63 28.69
CA SER A 215 38.73 -11.06 28.67
C SER A 215 39.39 -11.12 30.04
N GLN A 216 38.67 -10.82 31.10
CA GLN A 216 39.16 -10.88 32.47
C GLN A 216 39.48 -12.30 32.93
N VAL A 217 38.63 -13.28 32.61
CA VAL A 217 38.87 -14.70 32.92
C VAL A 217 40.08 -15.20 32.16
N THR A 218 40.24 -14.84 30.90
CA THR A 218 41.41 -15.20 30.10
C THR A 218 42.68 -14.65 30.70
N GLU A 219 42.71 -13.39 31.14
CA GLU A 219 43.88 -12.80 31.79
C GLU A 219 44.17 -13.42 33.16
N ASN A 220 43.14 -13.71 33.95
CA ASN A 220 43.28 -14.42 35.20
C ASN A 220 43.84 -15.83 35.01
N ALA A 221 43.37 -16.56 33.99
CA ALA A 221 43.84 -17.88 33.65
C ALA A 221 45.34 -17.84 33.20
N ARG A 222 45.72 -16.87 32.39
CA ARG A 222 47.11 -16.62 32.00
C ARG A 222 48.01 -16.34 33.22
N THR A 223 47.53 -15.47 34.09
CA THR A 223 48.26 -15.14 35.31
C THR A 223 48.41 -16.35 36.23
N ALA A 224 47.34 -17.14 36.37
CA ALA A 224 47.38 -18.40 37.12
C ALA A 224 48.35 -19.39 36.48
N ASN A 225 48.33 -19.55 35.17
CA ASN A 225 49.24 -20.42 34.42
C ASN A 225 50.71 -20.04 34.66
N LEU A 226 51.06 -18.75 34.64
CA LEU A 226 52.42 -18.28 34.94
C LEU A 226 52.85 -18.65 36.38
N LYS A 227 51.95 -18.50 37.35
CA LYS A 227 52.22 -18.86 38.75
C LYS A 227 52.41 -20.36 38.90
N VAL A 228 51.58 -21.16 38.24
CA VAL A 228 51.67 -22.64 38.29
C VAL A 228 52.95 -23.13 37.58
N ALA A 229 53.32 -22.52 36.46
CA ALA A 229 54.56 -22.79 35.76
C ALA A 229 55.83 -22.47 36.66
N GLY A 230 55.73 -21.34 37.40
CA GLY A 230 56.73 -20.99 38.40
C GLY A 230 56.83 -22.01 39.52
N LEU A 231 55.65 -22.53 39.97
CA LEU A 231 55.65 -23.63 40.98
C LEU A 231 56.24 -24.90 40.43
N ALA A 232 55.96 -25.30 39.19
CA ALA A 232 56.58 -26.48 38.52
C ALA A 232 58.12 -26.36 38.51
N SER A 233 58.63 -25.18 38.11
CA SER A 233 60.04 -24.89 38.09
C SER A 233 60.66 -24.95 39.49
N ALA A 234 59.96 -24.41 40.51
CA ALA A 234 60.47 -24.50 41.91
C ALA A 234 60.46 -25.92 42.43
N THR A 235 59.42 -26.71 42.13
CA THR A 235 59.32 -28.11 42.54
C THR A 235 60.38 -28.97 41.84
N GLN A 236 60.73 -28.68 40.59
CA GLN A 236 61.81 -29.32 39.89
C GLN A 236 63.17 -29.08 40.62
N ARG A 237 63.46 -27.83 40.99
CA ARG A 237 64.69 -27.52 41.76
C ARG A 237 64.75 -28.18 43.10
N ILE A 238 63.57 -28.29 43.78
CA ILE A 238 63.51 -29.02 45.04
C ILE A 238 63.83 -30.50 44.79
N GLY A 239 63.30 -31.12 43.73
CA GLY A 239 63.58 -32.50 43.33
C GLY A 239 65.09 -32.72 43.08
N ASP A 240 65.75 -31.78 42.43
CA ASP A 240 67.21 -31.84 42.19
C ASP A 240 67.97 -31.77 43.49
N VAL A 241 67.58 -30.89 44.42
CA VAL A 241 68.22 -30.83 45.77
C VAL A 241 67.98 -32.11 46.59
N VAL A 242 66.73 -32.63 46.53
CA VAL A 242 66.44 -33.91 47.23
C VAL A 242 67.28 -35.09 46.68
N SER A 243 67.48 -35.13 45.37
CA SER A 243 68.39 -36.14 44.76
C SER A 243 69.79 -35.95 45.23
N LEU A 244 70.31 -34.75 45.32
CA LEU A 244 71.67 -34.49 45.85
C LEU A 244 71.79 -34.91 47.33
N ILE A 245 70.76 -34.66 48.18
CA ILE A 245 70.74 -35.09 49.55
C ILE A 245 70.78 -36.64 49.67
N GLN A 246 70.01 -37.29 48.77
CA GLN A 246 69.99 -38.78 48.69
C GLN A 246 71.36 -39.32 48.32
N ASP A 247 72.06 -38.69 47.36
CA ASP A 247 73.40 -39.06 46.99
C ASP A 247 74.40 -38.84 48.16
N VAL A 248 74.31 -37.71 48.87
CA VAL A 248 75.11 -37.43 50.05
C VAL A 248 74.85 -38.48 51.17
N ALA A 249 73.56 -38.83 51.39
CA ALA A 249 73.20 -39.86 52.38
C ALA A 249 73.81 -41.23 52.01
N ALA A 250 73.71 -41.62 50.72
CA ALA A 250 74.32 -42.86 50.23
C ALA A 250 75.86 -42.85 50.40
N GLN A 251 76.52 -41.74 50.11
CA GLN A 251 77.93 -41.55 50.32
C GLN A 251 78.34 -41.63 51.81
N THR A 252 77.49 -40.96 52.63
CA THR A 252 77.69 -40.96 54.12
C THR A 252 77.52 -42.38 54.65
N ASN A 253 76.57 -43.14 54.18
CA ASN A 253 76.38 -44.55 54.56
C ASN A 253 77.57 -45.41 54.20
N LEU A 254 78.11 -45.20 52.99
CA LEU A 254 79.36 -45.90 52.58
C LEU A 254 80.55 -45.49 53.41
N LEU A 255 80.71 -44.21 53.76
CA LEU A 255 81.79 -43.73 54.64
C LEU A 255 81.63 -44.30 56.06
N ALA A 256 80.43 -44.34 56.57
CA ALA A 256 80.13 -44.92 57.90
C ALA A 256 80.38 -46.44 57.94
N LEU A 257 79.99 -47.12 56.82
CA LEU A 257 80.31 -48.55 56.69
C LEU A 257 81.84 -48.82 56.71
N ASN A 258 82.60 -48.02 55.94
CA ASN A 258 84.05 -48.12 55.90
C ASN A 258 84.68 -47.83 57.31
N ALA A 259 84.16 -46.81 58.00
CA ALA A 259 84.59 -46.50 59.36
C ALA A 259 84.24 -47.63 60.34
N THR A 260 83.05 -48.23 60.19
CA THR A 260 82.64 -49.39 61.01
C THR A 260 83.58 -50.61 60.80
N ILE A 261 83.99 -50.85 59.57
CA ILE A 261 84.92 -51.92 59.22
C ILE A 261 86.27 -51.64 59.83
N GLU A 262 86.81 -50.41 59.73
CA GLU A 262 88.12 -50.08 60.27
C GLU A 262 88.11 -50.02 61.82
N ALA A 263 87.00 -49.57 62.42
CA ALA A 263 86.83 -49.66 63.86
C ALA A 263 86.80 -51.10 64.39
N ALA A 264 86.16 -52.01 63.65
CA ALA A 264 86.21 -53.46 63.97
C ALA A 264 87.63 -54.04 63.81
N ARG A 265 88.38 -53.55 62.86
CA ARG A 265 89.74 -53.95 62.60
C ARG A 265 90.72 -53.49 63.68
N ALA A 266 90.41 -52.33 64.36
CA ALA A 266 91.25 -51.83 65.48
C ALA A 266 90.94 -52.52 66.82
N GLY A 267 90.06 -53.48 66.90
CA GLY A 267 89.78 -54.29 68.12
C GLY A 267 89.22 -53.44 69.27
N GLU A 268 89.72 -53.71 70.50
CA GLU A 268 89.21 -52.97 71.70
C GLU A 268 89.44 -51.47 71.62
N ALA A 269 90.51 -51.00 70.95
CA ALA A 269 90.78 -49.57 70.83
C ALA A 269 89.79 -48.84 69.90
N GLY A 270 89.10 -49.57 69.05
CA GLY A 270 88.12 -49.03 68.08
C GLY A 270 86.64 -48.98 68.58
N ARG A 271 86.32 -49.47 69.76
CA ARG A 271 84.94 -49.62 70.24
C ARG A 271 84.12 -48.35 70.24
N GLY A 272 84.70 -47.21 70.73
CA GLY A 272 84.01 -45.91 70.71
C GLY A 272 83.76 -45.41 69.30
N PHE A 273 84.68 -45.62 68.35
CA PHE A 273 84.56 -45.28 66.96
C PHE A 273 83.47 -46.13 66.23
N ALA A 274 83.39 -47.41 66.56
CA ALA A 274 82.41 -48.36 66.01
C ALA A 274 80.95 -47.91 66.38
N VAL A 275 80.72 -47.44 67.61
CA VAL A 275 79.40 -46.92 68.03
C VAL A 275 79.03 -45.67 67.24
N VAL A 276 80.00 -44.73 67.12
CA VAL A 276 79.72 -43.47 66.33
C VAL A 276 79.49 -43.80 64.86
N ALA A 277 80.31 -44.71 64.26
CA ALA A 277 80.16 -45.13 62.87
C ALA A 277 78.77 -45.80 62.63
N SER A 278 78.32 -46.65 63.55
CA SER A 278 77.00 -47.27 63.51
C SER A 278 75.87 -46.24 63.63
N GLU A 279 76.02 -45.25 64.48
CA GLU A 279 75.06 -44.20 64.66
C GLU A 279 74.97 -43.32 63.39
N VAL A 280 76.11 -42.92 62.77
CA VAL A 280 76.17 -42.19 61.49
C VAL A 280 75.58 -43.02 60.36
N LYS A 281 75.79 -44.32 60.34
CA LYS A 281 75.16 -45.22 59.37
C LYS A 281 73.61 -45.21 59.50
N THR A 282 73.19 -45.39 60.73
CA THR A 282 71.70 -45.35 60.99
C THR A 282 71.09 -44.01 60.60
N LEU A 283 71.80 -42.92 60.87
CA LEU A 283 71.34 -41.58 60.51
C LEU A 283 71.32 -41.39 58.94
N ALA A 284 72.29 -41.94 58.25
CA ALA A 284 72.40 -41.95 56.81
C ALA A 284 71.27 -42.79 56.19
N ASP A 285 70.96 -43.95 56.72
CA ASP A 285 69.80 -44.76 56.27
C ASP A 285 68.45 -44.05 56.53
N GLN A 286 68.28 -43.41 57.71
CA GLN A 286 67.12 -42.64 58.02
C GLN A 286 66.96 -41.41 57.07
N THR A 287 68.12 -40.75 56.73
CA THR A 287 68.12 -39.62 55.80
C THR A 287 67.75 -40.11 54.39
N ALA A 288 68.32 -41.26 53.94
CA ALA A 288 67.97 -41.85 52.64
C ALA A 288 66.43 -42.15 52.54
N LYS A 289 65.89 -42.76 53.59
CA LYS A 289 64.46 -43.06 53.65
C LYS A 289 63.59 -41.76 53.64
N ALA A 290 63.93 -40.76 54.45
CA ALA A 290 63.25 -39.51 54.49
C ALA A 290 63.28 -38.76 53.12
N THR A 291 64.43 -38.79 52.44
CA THR A 291 64.61 -38.24 51.12
C THR A 291 63.80 -39.00 50.05
N ASP A 292 63.63 -40.28 50.16
CA ASP A 292 62.80 -41.09 49.26
C ASP A 292 61.33 -40.75 49.46
N ASP A 293 60.83 -40.60 50.70
CA ASP A 293 59.50 -40.15 51.01
C ASP A 293 59.21 -38.71 50.42
N ILE A 294 60.21 -37.81 50.59
CA ILE A 294 60.09 -36.46 50.01
C ILE A 294 60.05 -36.50 48.46
N LYS A 295 60.82 -37.36 47.82
CA LYS A 295 60.86 -37.57 46.37
C LYS A 295 59.52 -38.00 45.86
N HIS A 296 58.81 -38.90 46.53
CA HIS A 296 57.43 -39.29 46.20
C HIS A 296 56.48 -38.14 46.34
N GLN A 297 56.60 -37.30 47.39
CA GLN A 297 55.76 -36.10 47.55
C GLN A 297 56.01 -35.06 46.44
N ILE A 298 57.27 -34.81 46.08
CA ILE A 298 57.69 -33.95 45.00
C ILE A 298 57.06 -34.40 43.66
N ALA A 299 57.19 -35.73 43.35
CA ALA A 299 56.58 -36.29 42.15
C ALA A 299 55.07 -36.11 42.13
N ALA A 300 54.35 -36.28 43.24
CA ALA A 300 52.92 -36.03 43.38
C ALA A 300 52.59 -34.57 43.15
N ILE A 301 53.39 -33.64 43.72
CA ILE A 301 53.17 -32.16 43.46
C ILE A 301 53.45 -31.85 42.02
N GLN A 302 54.50 -32.40 41.37
CA GLN A 302 54.78 -32.17 39.96
C GLN A 302 53.60 -32.61 39.04
N ASN A 303 53.09 -33.84 39.30
CA ASN A 303 51.93 -34.36 38.55
C ASN A 303 50.68 -33.46 38.73
N SER A 304 50.40 -33.04 39.96
CA SER A 304 49.28 -32.13 40.24
C SER A 304 49.46 -30.77 39.57
N THR A 305 50.71 -30.25 39.57
CA THR A 305 51.05 -28.99 38.94
C THR A 305 50.89 -29.04 37.41
N ASN A 306 51.32 -30.14 36.77
CA ASN A 306 51.15 -30.39 35.33
C ASN A 306 49.69 -30.48 34.98
N GLY A 307 48.90 -31.22 35.75
CA GLY A 307 47.43 -31.26 35.54
C GLY A 307 46.76 -29.87 35.68
N ALA A 308 47.27 -29.04 36.60
CA ALA A 308 46.78 -27.67 36.74
C ALA A 308 47.14 -26.77 35.52
N VAL A 309 48.35 -26.94 34.95
CA VAL A 309 48.77 -26.26 33.71
C VAL A 309 47.87 -26.65 32.56
N GLU A 310 47.60 -27.95 32.38
CA GLU A 310 46.71 -28.45 31.33
C GLU A 310 45.27 -27.88 31.48
N ALA A 311 44.77 -27.88 32.72
CA ALA A 311 43.47 -27.33 33.04
C ALA A 311 43.40 -25.82 32.69
N MET A 312 44.41 -25.02 33.05
CA MET A 312 44.51 -23.60 32.74
C MET A 312 44.56 -23.36 31.22
N GLN A 313 45.32 -24.19 30.49
CA GLN A 313 45.41 -24.11 29.04
C GLN A 313 44.04 -24.40 28.38
N SER A 314 43.32 -25.40 28.89
CA SER A 314 41.95 -25.71 28.44
C SER A 314 40.99 -24.52 28.67
N ILE A 315 41.07 -23.88 29.86
CA ILE A 315 40.29 -22.69 30.15
C ILE A 315 40.57 -21.56 29.15
N VAL A 316 41.87 -21.29 28.86
CA VAL A 316 42.24 -20.25 27.88
C VAL A 316 41.67 -20.54 26.50
N THR A 317 41.76 -21.81 26.06
CA THR A 317 41.21 -22.25 24.77
C THR A 317 39.70 -22.07 24.72
N THR A 318 38.97 -22.55 25.74
CA THR A 318 37.53 -22.43 25.85
C THR A 318 37.11 -20.97 25.90
N MET A 319 37.83 -20.11 26.64
CA MET A 319 37.55 -18.67 26.67
C MET A 319 37.76 -18.00 25.29
N GLY A 320 38.72 -18.51 24.52
CA GLY A 320 38.91 -18.08 23.12
C GLY A 320 37.67 -18.35 22.25
N GLU A 321 37.11 -19.56 22.40
CA GLU A 321 35.85 -19.92 21.70
C GLU A 321 34.67 -19.10 22.17
N VAL A 322 34.50 -18.92 23.48
CA VAL A 322 33.45 -18.06 24.05
C VAL A 322 33.58 -16.62 23.55
N ASN A 323 34.83 -16.11 23.48
CA ASN A 323 35.03 -14.74 22.95
C ASN A 323 34.62 -14.61 21.50
N ARG A 324 34.94 -15.60 20.64
CA ARG A 324 34.51 -15.62 19.24
C ARG A 324 32.99 -15.63 19.15
N ASN A 325 32.33 -16.53 19.85
CA ASN A 325 30.85 -16.59 19.87
C ASN A 325 30.23 -15.28 20.37
N THR A 326 30.83 -14.66 21.38
CA THR A 326 30.36 -13.35 21.89
C THR A 326 30.50 -12.26 20.85
N GLN A 327 31.58 -12.27 20.05
CA GLN A 327 31.76 -11.32 18.93
C GLN A 327 30.73 -11.54 17.79
N GLU A 328 30.45 -12.81 17.46
CA GLU A 328 29.43 -13.18 16.49
C GLU A 328 28.05 -12.71 16.95
N ILE A 329 27.71 -12.91 18.22
CA ILE A 329 26.45 -12.40 18.81
C ILE A 329 26.43 -10.87 18.76
N ALA A 330 27.53 -10.18 19.06
CA ALA A 330 27.61 -8.72 18.97
C ALA A 330 27.32 -8.24 17.56
N GLY A 331 27.85 -8.89 16.53
CA GLY A 331 27.54 -8.61 15.13
C GLY A 331 26.08 -8.81 14.80
N ALA A 332 25.47 -9.92 15.25
CA ALA A 332 24.05 -10.19 15.06
C ALA A 332 23.16 -9.14 15.75
N VAL A 333 23.51 -8.71 16.96
CA VAL A 333 22.80 -7.65 17.70
C VAL A 333 22.86 -6.31 16.96
N GLN A 334 24.00 -5.96 16.37
CA GLN A 334 24.12 -4.75 15.54
C GLN A 334 23.21 -4.82 14.31
N GLN A 335 23.16 -5.97 13.63
CA GLN A 335 22.25 -6.18 12.51
C GLN A 335 20.78 -6.10 12.93
N GLN A 336 20.43 -6.71 14.06
CA GLN A 336 19.08 -6.61 14.62
C GLN A 336 18.70 -5.17 14.97
N SER A 337 19.62 -4.39 15.54
CA SER A 337 19.40 -2.97 15.85
C SER A 337 19.13 -2.16 14.59
N ALA A 338 19.91 -2.38 13.51
CA ALA A 338 19.69 -1.73 12.22
C ALA A 338 18.33 -2.13 11.62
N ALA A 339 18.00 -3.43 11.62
CA ALA A 339 16.73 -3.93 11.11
C ALA A 339 15.53 -3.37 11.91
N THR A 340 15.63 -3.32 13.24
CA THR A 340 14.56 -2.75 14.09
C THR A 340 14.36 -1.25 13.83
N SER A 341 15.44 -0.52 13.59
CA SER A 341 15.38 0.90 13.19
C SER A 341 14.69 1.07 11.84
N GLU A 342 14.97 0.22 10.87
CA GLU A 342 14.32 0.22 9.56
C GLU A 342 12.83 -0.14 9.65
N ILE A 343 12.48 -1.13 10.49
CA ILE A 343 11.08 -1.46 10.80
C ILE A 343 10.38 -0.22 11.37
N SER A 344 10.96 0.44 12.36
CA SER A 344 10.39 1.65 12.97
C SER A 344 10.20 2.79 11.95
N HIS A 345 11.12 2.91 10.98
CA HIS A 345 10.98 3.87 9.89
C HIS A 345 9.81 3.51 8.97
N SER A 346 9.74 2.25 8.55
CA SER A 346 8.69 1.73 7.66
C SER A 346 7.30 1.83 8.29
N VAL A 347 7.20 1.55 9.57
CA VAL A 347 5.96 1.67 10.37
C VAL A 347 5.49 3.13 10.42
N ARG A 348 6.39 4.08 10.66
CA ARG A 348 6.05 5.51 10.62
C ARG A 348 5.60 5.98 9.24
N GLN A 349 6.16 5.41 8.19
CA GLN A 349 5.73 5.69 6.83
C GLN A 349 4.34 5.09 6.55
N ALA A 350 4.07 3.86 7.00
CA ALA A 350 2.75 3.23 6.90
C ALA A 350 1.69 4.01 7.69
N ALA A 351 2.02 4.49 8.90
CA ALA A 351 1.13 5.34 9.70
C ALA A 351 0.69 6.59 8.92
N ARG A 352 1.67 7.32 8.36
CA ARG A 352 1.37 8.49 7.53
C ARG A 352 0.51 8.14 6.31
N GLY A 353 0.81 7.01 5.65
CA GLY A 353 0.01 6.56 4.52
C GLY A 353 -1.44 6.26 4.88
N THR A 354 -1.70 5.65 6.03
CA THR A 354 -3.08 5.42 6.51
C THR A 354 -3.77 6.72 6.92
N GLU A 355 -3.08 7.64 7.58
CA GLU A 355 -3.60 8.98 7.89
C GLU A 355 -3.98 9.75 6.63
N ASP A 356 -3.13 9.73 5.60
CA ASP A 356 -3.40 10.37 4.31
C ASP A 356 -4.66 9.78 3.64
N VAL A 357 -4.84 8.45 3.70
CA VAL A 357 -6.06 7.81 3.19
C VAL A 357 -7.29 8.37 3.91
N VAL A 358 -7.30 8.36 5.24
CA VAL A 358 -8.41 8.88 6.04
C VAL A 358 -8.67 10.36 5.74
N ALA A 359 -7.61 11.17 5.64
CA ALA A 359 -7.72 12.60 5.33
C ALA A 359 -8.36 12.89 3.95
N HIS A 360 -8.18 11.98 2.98
CA HIS A 360 -8.74 12.15 1.64
C HIS A 360 -10.17 11.59 1.47
N MET A 361 -10.64 10.71 2.37
CA MET A 361 -11.99 10.13 2.29
C MET A 361 -13.12 11.16 2.26
N PRO A 362 -13.09 12.26 3.05
CA PRO A 362 -14.11 13.32 2.95
C PRO A 362 -14.20 13.95 1.55
N GLY A 363 -13.07 14.07 0.86
CA GLY A 363 -13.05 14.56 -0.54
C GLY A 363 -13.76 13.62 -1.50
N VAL A 364 -13.58 12.31 -1.32
CA VAL A 364 -14.26 11.29 -2.12
C VAL A 364 -15.77 11.32 -1.82
N THR A 365 -16.16 11.36 -0.54
CA THR A 365 -17.57 11.46 -0.13
C THR A 365 -18.24 12.67 -0.77
N LYS A 366 -17.60 13.84 -0.74
CA LYS A 366 -18.11 15.05 -1.38
C LYS A 366 -18.32 14.88 -2.88
N ALA A 367 -17.37 14.28 -3.59
CA ALA A 367 -17.48 14.00 -5.02
C ALA A 367 -18.62 13.02 -5.35
N VAL A 368 -18.85 12.05 -4.47
CA VAL A 368 -19.98 11.11 -4.57
C VAL A 368 -21.31 11.82 -4.37
N ASP A 369 -21.42 12.70 -3.39
CA ASP A 369 -22.62 13.50 -3.13
C ASP A 369 -22.94 14.42 -4.33
N GLU A 370 -21.94 15.10 -4.89
CA GLU A 370 -22.07 15.93 -6.09
C GLU A 370 -22.52 15.09 -7.30
N THR A 371 -22.03 13.86 -7.43
CA THR A 371 -22.46 12.91 -8.47
C THR A 371 -23.92 12.52 -8.28
N SER A 372 -24.33 12.20 -7.06
CA SER A 372 -25.72 11.86 -6.71
C SER A 372 -26.68 13.03 -6.98
N GLN A 373 -26.26 14.24 -6.62
CA GLN A 373 -27.04 15.44 -6.92
C GLN A 373 -27.18 15.68 -8.43
N SER A 374 -26.11 15.50 -9.18
CA SER A 374 -26.10 15.63 -10.64
C SER A 374 -26.99 14.58 -11.31
N ALA A 375 -26.98 13.34 -10.82
CA ALA A 375 -27.88 12.29 -11.27
C ALA A 375 -29.37 12.66 -11.03
N THR A 376 -29.67 13.23 -9.86
CA THR A 376 -31.01 13.68 -9.52
C THR A 376 -31.47 14.82 -10.45
N GLN A 377 -30.59 15.78 -10.72
CA GLN A 377 -30.87 16.85 -11.70
C GLN A 377 -31.10 16.29 -13.11
N MET A 378 -30.26 15.32 -13.53
CA MET A 378 -30.43 14.68 -14.85
C MET A 378 -31.77 13.95 -14.96
N LEU A 379 -32.23 13.26 -13.90
CA LEU A 379 -33.57 12.65 -13.85
C LEU A 379 -34.68 13.72 -14.03
N GLN A 380 -34.55 14.86 -13.37
CA GLN A 380 -35.51 15.95 -13.49
C GLN A 380 -35.57 16.51 -14.93
N VAL A 381 -34.41 16.79 -15.52
CA VAL A 381 -34.26 17.29 -16.89
C VAL A 381 -34.83 16.28 -17.89
N SER A 382 -34.53 14.98 -17.71
CA SER A 382 -35.08 13.92 -18.57
C SER A 382 -36.63 13.88 -18.55
N ARG A 383 -37.21 13.96 -17.35
CA ARG A 383 -38.68 14.01 -17.20
C ARG A 383 -39.29 15.25 -17.83
N ASP A 384 -38.67 16.41 -17.65
CA ASP A 384 -39.12 17.66 -18.23
C ASP A 384 -39.01 17.62 -19.76
N LEU A 385 -37.93 17.04 -20.31
CA LEU A 385 -37.78 16.85 -21.75
C LEU A 385 -38.85 15.93 -22.32
N SER A 386 -39.15 14.79 -21.65
CA SER A 386 -40.21 13.87 -22.05
C SER A 386 -41.56 14.57 -22.07
N ARG A 387 -41.87 15.38 -21.04
CA ARG A 387 -43.09 16.12 -20.95
C ARG A 387 -43.21 17.18 -22.04
N GLN A 388 -42.14 17.91 -22.34
CA GLN A 388 -42.10 18.91 -23.40
C GLN A 388 -42.25 18.27 -24.79
N ALA A 389 -41.61 17.13 -25.04
CA ALA A 389 -41.76 16.38 -26.28
C ALA A 389 -43.22 15.94 -26.49
N GLU A 390 -43.90 15.48 -25.44
CA GLU A 390 -45.31 15.09 -25.51
C GLU A 390 -46.24 16.28 -25.72
N GLN A 391 -45.98 17.41 -25.04
CA GLN A 391 -46.73 18.66 -25.28
C GLN A 391 -46.56 19.15 -26.71
N LEU A 392 -45.35 19.10 -27.25
CA LEU A 392 -45.06 19.46 -28.62
C LEU A 392 -45.79 18.53 -29.59
N ARG A 393 -45.84 17.24 -29.36
CA ARG A 393 -46.61 16.26 -30.14
C ARG A 393 -48.10 16.65 -30.21
N HIS A 394 -48.68 16.91 -29.05
CA HIS A 394 -50.09 17.34 -28.99
C HIS A 394 -50.33 18.66 -29.70
N THR A 395 -49.43 19.63 -29.56
CA THR A 395 -49.56 20.93 -30.22
C THR A 395 -49.48 20.81 -31.72
N VAL A 396 -48.56 20.01 -32.24
CA VAL A 396 -48.43 19.73 -33.69
C VAL A 396 -49.64 18.99 -34.19
N GLU A 397 -50.13 17.96 -33.50
CA GLU A 397 -51.33 17.24 -33.90
C GLU A 397 -52.58 18.15 -33.95
N ASN A 398 -52.73 19.07 -32.98
CA ASN A 398 -53.84 20.04 -32.98
C ASN A 398 -53.69 21.04 -34.13
N PHE A 399 -52.50 21.56 -34.39
CA PHE A 399 -52.21 22.43 -35.51
C PHE A 399 -52.57 21.75 -36.85
N LEU A 400 -52.10 20.53 -37.07
CA LEU A 400 -52.37 19.79 -38.30
C LEU A 400 -53.89 19.55 -38.49
N ARG A 401 -54.63 19.27 -37.43
CA ARG A 401 -56.08 19.13 -37.43
C ARG A 401 -56.73 20.42 -37.80
N GLN A 402 -56.31 21.59 -37.29
CA GLN A 402 -56.87 22.91 -37.64
C GLN A 402 -56.54 23.27 -39.09
N VAL A 403 -55.33 22.99 -39.57
CA VAL A 403 -54.99 23.21 -40.99
C VAL A 403 -55.90 22.38 -41.92
N ALA A 404 -56.06 21.08 -41.59
CA ALA A 404 -56.98 20.23 -42.36
C ALA A 404 -58.46 20.68 -42.33
N ALA A 405 -58.93 21.15 -41.13
CA ALA A 405 -60.32 21.68 -41.00
C ALA A 405 -60.49 23.00 -41.70
N ALA A 406 -59.50 23.93 -41.68
CA ALA A 406 -59.55 25.19 -42.41
C ALA A 406 -59.58 24.98 -43.92
N ASP A 407 -58.88 23.96 -44.43
CA ASP A 407 -58.94 23.58 -45.83
C ASP A 407 -60.34 23.01 -46.23
N THR A 408 -61.00 22.27 -45.35
CA THR A 408 -62.35 21.75 -45.58
C THR A 408 -63.40 22.86 -45.51
N LEU A 409 -63.31 23.87 -44.65
CA LEU A 409 -64.25 25.03 -44.58
C LEU A 409 -64.07 25.92 -45.78
N LYS A 410 -62.87 26.14 -46.30
CA LYS A 410 -62.66 26.85 -47.58
C LYS A 410 -63.23 26.13 -48.77
N ARG A 411 -63.54 24.86 -48.68
CA ARG A 411 -64.24 24.05 -49.71
C ARG A 411 -65.77 24.22 -49.72
N ALA A 412 -66.32 24.58 -48.58
CA ALA A 412 -67.80 24.70 -48.40
C ALA A 412 -68.30 26.13 -48.64
N SER A 413 -67.46 27.11 -48.76
CA SER A 413 -67.78 28.51 -49.14
C SER A 413 -67.33 28.82 -50.57
#